data_1fb4a9c16ddba10647aae6cc4e619d37
#
_entry.id   1fb4a9c16ddba10647aae6cc4e619d37
#
_cell.length_a   1.000
_cell.length_b   1.000
_cell.length_c   1.000
_cell.angle_alpha   90.00
_cell.angle_beta   90.00
_cell.angle_gamma   90.00
#
_symmetry.space_group_name_H-M   'P 1'
#
loop_
_entity.id
_entity.type
_entity.pdbx_description
1 polymer ?
#
loop_
_entity_poly.entity_id
_entity_poly.type
_entity_poly.pdbx_seq_one_letter_code
_entity_poly.pdbx_strand_id
1 'polypeptide(L)'
;MDSIIILIILFLFIIFSIPALILLIAYIAARSRKKKQKALLETIGTPEYYAFVRYNMGTAQNEFFKLKAFQGSGIIYVEGRNIHFTDTLHRNPHVFSLDSSSIKWEDVNIVNGLLKWFSVEDQERKYYFNIESGMFIFNTDSSKPTTKSVFDRLVAYQNEMPIAHQI
;
A
#
# COMPACT_ATOMS: atom_id res chain seq x y z
N MET A 1 -47.76 -14.16 -18.35
CA MET A 1 -46.48 -14.93 -18.31
C MET A 1 -45.32 -14.02 -18.69
N ASP A 2 -45.45 -13.18 -19.70
CA ASP A 2 -44.37 -12.33 -20.22
C ASP A 2 -43.86 -11.26 -19.24
N SER A 3 -44.76 -10.65 -18.43
CA SER A 3 -44.37 -9.63 -17.43
C SER A 3 -43.45 -10.20 -16.34
N ILE A 4 -43.63 -11.45 -15.91
CA ILE A 4 -42.82 -12.10 -14.91
C ILE A 4 -41.43 -12.40 -15.47
N ILE A 5 -41.36 -12.84 -16.71
CA ILE A 5 -40.07 -13.12 -17.40
C ILE A 5 -39.28 -11.83 -17.55
N ILE A 6 -39.89 -10.74 -17.95
CA ILE A 6 -39.24 -9.41 -18.04
C ILE A 6 -38.72 -8.96 -16.70
N LEU A 7 -39.48 -9.15 -15.63
CA LEU A 7 -39.08 -8.76 -14.27
C LEU A 7 -37.86 -9.60 -13.76
N ILE A 8 -37.84 -10.89 -14.07
CA ILE A 8 -36.73 -11.77 -13.76
C ILE A 8 -35.47 -11.33 -14.53
N ILE A 9 -35.59 -11.05 -15.82
CA ILE A 9 -34.45 -10.61 -16.64
C ILE A 9 -33.89 -9.28 -16.11
N LEU A 10 -34.77 -8.32 -15.79
CA LEU A 10 -34.36 -7.04 -15.23
C LEU A 10 -33.66 -7.20 -13.89
N PHE A 11 -34.17 -8.07 -13.03
CA PHE A 11 -33.56 -8.36 -11.73
C PHE A 11 -32.16 -8.99 -11.89
N LEU A 12 -32.01 -9.99 -12.75
CA LEU A 12 -30.71 -10.59 -13.06
C LEU A 12 -29.74 -9.56 -13.65
N PHE A 13 -30.21 -8.69 -14.56
CA PHE A 13 -29.39 -7.63 -15.13
C PHE A 13 -28.85 -6.68 -14.05
N ILE A 14 -29.66 -6.27 -13.10
CA ILE A 14 -29.25 -5.40 -11.98
C ILE A 14 -28.24 -6.13 -11.09
N ILE A 15 -28.48 -7.39 -10.73
CA ILE A 15 -27.59 -8.17 -9.87
C ILE A 15 -26.19 -8.32 -10.50
N PHE A 16 -26.09 -8.49 -11.80
CA PHE A 16 -24.79 -8.67 -12.46
C PHE A 16 -24.13 -7.35 -12.87
N SER A 17 -24.91 -6.34 -13.27
CA SER A 17 -24.37 -5.07 -13.75
C SER A 17 -23.72 -4.25 -12.64
N ILE A 18 -24.29 -4.22 -11.43
CA ILE A 18 -23.74 -3.45 -10.30
C ILE A 18 -22.37 -3.99 -9.87
N PRO A 19 -22.18 -5.28 -9.58
CA PRO A 19 -20.85 -5.81 -9.28
C PRO A 19 -19.85 -5.62 -10.42
N ALA A 20 -20.27 -5.82 -11.67
CA ALA A 20 -19.41 -5.60 -12.83
C ALA A 20 -18.91 -4.15 -12.93
N LEU A 21 -19.79 -3.18 -12.67
CA LEU A 21 -19.43 -1.77 -12.65
C LEU A 21 -18.44 -1.44 -11.51
N ILE A 22 -18.68 -1.99 -10.32
CA ILE A 22 -17.76 -1.84 -9.18
C ILE A 22 -16.37 -2.40 -9.51
N LEU A 23 -16.33 -3.59 -10.12
CA LEU A 23 -15.08 -4.22 -10.54
C LEU A 23 -14.34 -3.39 -11.59
N LEU A 24 -15.07 -2.83 -12.55
CA LEU A 24 -14.50 -1.98 -13.60
C LEU A 24 -13.91 -0.70 -12.99
N ILE A 25 -14.62 -0.03 -12.10
CA ILE A 25 -14.13 1.16 -11.40
C ILE A 25 -12.87 0.82 -10.58
N ALA A 26 -12.88 -0.28 -9.83
CA ALA A 26 -11.73 -0.73 -9.06
C ALA A 26 -10.52 -1.03 -9.96
N TYR A 27 -10.73 -1.66 -11.11
CA TYR A 27 -9.70 -1.94 -12.09
C TYR A 27 -9.08 -0.67 -12.67
N ILE A 28 -9.90 0.29 -13.10
CA ILE A 28 -9.45 1.59 -13.63
C ILE A 28 -8.64 2.34 -12.57
N ALA A 29 -9.13 2.38 -11.33
CA ALA A 29 -8.44 3.02 -10.21
C ALA A 29 -7.09 2.36 -9.92
N ALA A 30 -7.01 1.04 -9.91
CA ALA A 30 -5.75 0.29 -9.71
C ALA A 30 -4.75 0.57 -10.83
N ARG A 31 -5.20 0.56 -12.09
CA ARG A 31 -4.34 0.87 -13.25
C ARG A 31 -3.82 2.31 -13.20
N SER A 32 -4.66 3.27 -12.85
CA SER A 32 -4.27 4.69 -12.71
C SER A 32 -3.21 4.86 -11.61
N ARG A 33 -3.38 4.21 -10.44
CA ARG A 33 -2.38 4.23 -9.36
C ARG A 33 -1.03 3.69 -9.82
N LYS A 34 -1.02 2.50 -10.44
CA LYS A 34 0.23 1.91 -10.96
C LYS A 34 0.94 2.80 -11.95
N LYS A 35 0.19 3.48 -12.84
CA LYS A 35 0.76 4.45 -13.79
C LYS A 35 1.43 5.61 -13.04
N LYS A 36 0.78 6.18 -12.04
CA LYS A 36 1.32 7.27 -11.21
C LYS A 36 2.57 6.84 -10.43
N GLN A 37 2.55 5.65 -9.83
CA GLN A 37 3.69 5.10 -9.10
C GLN A 37 4.89 4.83 -10.03
N LYS A 38 4.67 4.30 -11.23
CA LYS A 38 5.75 4.12 -12.21
C LYS A 38 6.35 5.46 -12.64
N ALA A 39 5.52 6.45 -12.96
CA ALA A 39 6.00 7.78 -13.31
C ALA A 39 6.78 8.44 -12.15
N LEU A 40 6.38 8.19 -10.91
CA LEU A 40 7.12 8.65 -9.74
C LEU A 40 8.47 7.94 -9.61
N LEU A 41 8.52 6.62 -9.84
CA LEU A 41 9.78 5.86 -9.83
C LEU A 41 10.77 6.37 -10.86
N GLU A 42 10.30 6.73 -12.05
CA GLU A 42 11.14 7.33 -13.10
C GLU A 42 11.78 8.65 -12.66
N THR A 43 11.12 9.41 -11.80
CA THR A 43 11.68 10.65 -11.23
C THR A 43 12.64 10.41 -10.06
N ILE A 44 12.46 9.31 -9.30
CA ILE A 44 13.36 8.91 -8.22
C ILE A 44 14.66 8.31 -8.78
N GLY A 45 14.59 7.60 -9.90
CA GLY A 45 15.71 6.91 -10.51
C GLY A 45 15.81 5.44 -10.11
N THR A 46 17.01 4.96 -9.82
CA THR A 46 17.30 3.56 -9.49
C THR A 46 17.77 3.41 -8.04
N PRO A 47 16.86 3.41 -7.05
CA PRO A 47 17.22 3.21 -5.65
C PRO A 47 17.69 1.77 -5.41
N GLU A 48 18.46 1.53 -4.33
CA GLU A 48 18.95 0.20 -3.93
C GLU A 48 17.81 -0.80 -3.75
N TYR A 49 16.70 -0.33 -3.19
CA TYR A 49 15.49 -1.10 -2.99
C TYR A 49 14.27 -0.19 -3.08
N TYR A 50 13.19 -0.68 -3.64
CA TYR A 50 11.92 0.05 -3.63
C TYR A 50 10.72 -0.90 -3.59
N ALA A 51 9.59 -0.37 -3.09
CA ALA A 51 8.29 -1.03 -3.17
C ALA A 51 7.16 -0.02 -3.39
N PHE A 52 6.18 -0.41 -4.21
CA PHE A 52 4.93 0.34 -4.35
C PHE A 52 4.03 0.06 -3.15
N VAL A 53 3.60 1.13 -2.48
CA VAL A 53 2.83 1.03 -1.24
C VAL A 53 1.52 1.80 -1.32
N ARG A 54 0.55 1.38 -0.50
CA ARG A 54 -0.53 2.22 0.01
C ARG A 54 -0.18 2.65 1.43
N TYR A 55 -0.67 3.78 1.85
CA TYR A 55 -0.35 4.30 3.17
C TYR A 55 -1.52 4.96 3.88
N ASN A 56 -1.40 5.01 5.19
CA ASN A 56 -2.14 5.86 6.10
C ASN A 56 -1.15 6.53 7.06
N MET A 57 -1.48 7.73 7.52
CA MET A 57 -0.69 8.48 8.48
C MET A 57 -1.42 8.55 9.82
N GLY A 58 -0.71 8.34 10.92
CA GLY A 58 -1.21 8.42 12.29
C GLY A 58 -1.92 7.14 12.76
N THR A 59 -2.83 6.57 11.98
CA THR A 59 -3.55 5.33 12.31
C THR A 59 -3.62 4.39 11.11
N ALA A 60 -3.58 3.08 11.34
CA ALA A 60 -3.65 2.08 10.28
C ALA A 60 -4.99 2.16 9.51
N GLN A 61 -6.07 2.36 10.23
CA GLN A 61 -7.39 2.59 9.66
C GLN A 61 -8.13 3.66 10.47
N ASN A 62 -8.60 4.68 9.76
CA ASN A 62 -9.11 5.89 10.36
C ASN A 62 -10.60 5.88 10.63
N GLU A 63 -11.26 4.80 10.98
CA GLU A 63 -12.70 4.66 11.30
C GLU A 63 -13.37 3.52 10.51
N PHE A 64 -14.20 2.78 11.22
CA PHE A 64 -14.90 1.57 10.77
C PHE A 64 -15.84 1.78 9.56
N PHE A 65 -16.18 3.03 9.23
CA PHE A 65 -17.13 3.38 8.15
C PHE A 65 -16.56 4.27 7.04
N LYS A 66 -15.23 4.42 6.95
CA LYS A 66 -14.68 5.18 5.81
C LYS A 66 -14.70 4.34 4.54
N LEU A 67 -15.39 4.86 3.51
CA LEU A 67 -15.37 4.33 2.14
C LEU A 67 -13.95 4.25 1.54
N LYS A 68 -12.95 4.86 2.16
CA LYS A 68 -11.57 4.92 1.69
C LYS A 68 -10.62 4.33 2.74
N ALA A 69 -10.29 3.05 2.57
CA ALA A 69 -9.37 2.32 3.45
C ALA A 69 -7.93 2.89 3.49
N PHE A 70 -7.52 3.68 2.50
CA PHE A 70 -6.17 4.22 2.37
C PHE A 70 -6.22 5.72 2.08
N GLN A 71 -5.32 6.48 2.70
CA GLN A 71 -5.18 7.92 2.41
C GLN A 71 -4.57 8.14 1.03
N GLY A 72 -3.62 7.28 0.64
CA GLY A 72 -2.97 7.41 -0.64
C GLY A 72 -2.14 6.20 -1.05
N SER A 73 -1.31 6.45 -2.06
CA SER A 73 -0.32 5.50 -2.57
C SER A 73 1.00 6.22 -2.83
N GLY A 74 2.10 5.49 -2.77
CA GLY A 74 3.43 6.04 -2.99
C GLY A 74 4.46 4.97 -3.27
N ILE A 75 5.70 5.35 -3.11
CA ILE A 75 6.86 4.49 -3.19
C ILE A 75 7.63 4.63 -1.89
N ILE A 76 7.94 3.51 -1.26
CA ILE A 76 8.94 3.42 -0.22
C ILE A 76 10.22 2.89 -0.85
N TYR A 77 11.36 3.50 -0.54
CA TYR A 77 12.64 3.08 -1.10
C TYR A 77 13.78 3.34 -0.11
N VAL A 78 14.88 2.63 -0.30
CA VAL A 78 16.07 2.73 0.52
C VAL A 78 17.18 3.35 -0.30
N GLU A 79 17.87 4.31 0.30
CA GLU A 79 19.06 4.95 -0.24
C GLU A 79 20.03 5.23 0.91
N GLY A 80 21.16 4.53 0.92
CA GLY A 80 22.11 4.53 2.02
C GLY A 80 21.45 4.11 3.35
N ARG A 81 21.58 4.94 4.40
CA ARG A 81 20.99 4.69 5.73
C ARG A 81 19.62 5.32 5.94
N ASN A 82 18.91 5.60 4.86
CA ASN A 82 17.60 6.25 4.94
C ASN A 82 16.53 5.44 4.20
N ILE A 83 15.35 5.39 4.82
CA ILE A 83 14.11 5.00 4.17
C ILE A 83 13.45 6.28 3.68
N HIS A 84 13.19 6.35 2.41
CA HIS A 84 12.44 7.44 1.80
C HIS A 84 11.03 6.97 1.47
N PHE A 85 10.05 7.78 1.76
CA PHE A 85 8.69 7.58 1.32
C PHE A 85 8.21 8.80 0.53
N THR A 86 7.74 8.58 -0.68
CA THR A 86 7.19 9.65 -1.53
C THR A 86 5.80 9.25 -2.00
N ASP A 87 4.80 10.08 -1.69
CA ASP A 87 3.44 9.87 -2.15
C ASP A 87 3.23 10.35 -3.59
N THR A 88 2.22 9.79 -4.27
CA THR A 88 1.94 10.11 -5.67
C THR A 88 1.22 11.45 -5.88
N LEU A 89 0.79 12.13 -4.83
CA LEU A 89 0.06 13.39 -4.90
C LEU A 89 0.97 14.59 -4.65
N HIS A 90 1.66 14.61 -3.50
CA HIS A 90 2.44 15.77 -3.06
C HIS A 90 3.89 15.71 -3.54
N ARG A 91 4.39 14.50 -3.85
CA ARG A 91 5.76 14.25 -4.34
C ARG A 91 6.87 14.73 -3.41
N ASN A 92 6.55 15.11 -2.20
CA ASN A 92 7.55 15.48 -1.19
C ASN A 92 8.04 14.22 -0.49
N PRO A 93 9.33 13.91 -0.54
CA PRO A 93 9.86 12.74 0.15
C PRO A 93 9.83 12.95 1.65
N HIS A 94 9.33 11.94 2.37
CA HIS A 94 9.56 11.74 3.79
C HIS A 94 10.79 10.89 3.96
N VAL A 95 11.70 11.31 4.83
CA VAL A 95 12.96 10.62 5.07
C VAL A 95 12.97 10.13 6.52
N PHE A 96 13.15 8.83 6.69
CA PHE A 96 13.30 8.16 7.97
C PHE A 96 14.70 7.59 8.06
N SER A 97 15.47 7.96 9.07
CA SER A 97 16.77 7.36 9.33
C SER A 97 16.59 5.93 9.84
N LEU A 98 17.25 4.96 9.23
CA LEU A 98 17.27 3.57 9.69
C LEU A 98 17.82 3.44 11.11
N ASP A 99 18.68 4.38 11.55
CA ASP A 99 19.33 4.35 12.86
C ASP A 99 18.41 4.82 14.00
N SER A 100 17.44 5.69 13.71
CA SER A 100 16.58 6.31 14.73
C SER A 100 15.10 6.01 14.59
N SER A 101 14.68 5.48 13.44
CA SER A 101 13.27 5.16 13.20
C SER A 101 12.92 3.76 13.70
N SER A 102 11.68 3.59 14.12
CA SER A 102 11.12 2.30 14.53
C SER A 102 10.32 1.69 13.39
N ILE A 103 10.69 0.47 12.97
CA ILE A 103 9.94 -0.32 11.98
C ILE A 103 9.22 -1.43 12.73
N LYS A 104 7.88 -1.46 12.67
CA LYS A 104 7.06 -2.42 13.42
C LYS A 104 6.07 -3.14 12.51
N TRP A 105 5.91 -4.43 12.75
CA TRP A 105 4.80 -5.18 12.21
C TRP A 105 3.55 -4.88 13.01
N GLU A 106 2.45 -4.59 12.35
CA GLU A 106 1.18 -4.29 13.00
C GLU A 106 0.26 -5.52 12.92
N ASP A 107 -0.38 -5.85 14.03
CA ASP A 107 -1.27 -6.99 14.13
C ASP A 107 -2.49 -6.85 13.22
N VAL A 108 -2.88 -7.99 12.63
CA VAL A 108 -4.11 -8.07 11.84
C VAL A 108 -5.30 -8.16 12.79
N ASN A 109 -6.02 -7.07 12.93
CA ASN A 109 -7.22 -6.99 13.77
C ASN A 109 -8.34 -6.20 13.09
N ILE A 110 -9.52 -6.18 13.70
CA ILE A 110 -10.68 -5.44 13.15
C ILE A 110 -10.41 -3.94 13.06
N VAL A 111 -9.67 -3.38 14.01
CA VAL A 111 -9.31 -1.96 14.03
C VAL A 111 -8.42 -1.60 12.85
N ASN A 112 -7.56 -2.51 12.41
CA ASN A 112 -6.68 -2.36 11.26
C ASN A 112 -7.33 -2.81 9.93
N GLY A 113 -8.66 -3.00 9.91
CA GLY A 113 -9.43 -3.39 8.73
C GLY A 113 -9.11 -4.77 8.18
N LEU A 114 -8.61 -5.68 9.03
CA LEU A 114 -8.16 -7.02 8.66
C LEU A 114 -7.05 -7.03 7.59
N LEU A 115 -6.38 -5.91 7.38
CA LEU A 115 -5.27 -5.79 6.45
C LEU A 115 -3.94 -5.97 7.17
N LYS A 116 -2.96 -6.47 6.43
CA LYS A 116 -1.58 -6.58 6.92
C LYS A 116 -0.89 -5.25 6.75
N TRP A 117 -0.41 -4.69 7.85
CA TRP A 117 0.30 -3.43 7.88
C TRP A 117 1.68 -3.59 8.50
N PHE A 118 2.60 -2.74 8.11
CA PHE A 118 3.75 -2.39 8.92
C PHE A 118 3.81 -0.87 9.07
N SER A 119 4.41 -0.40 10.15
CA SER A 119 4.61 1.02 10.37
C SER A 119 6.08 1.38 10.36
N VAL A 120 6.35 2.61 9.91
CA VAL A 120 7.63 3.29 10.10
C VAL A 120 7.34 4.57 10.85
N GLU A 121 8.04 4.75 11.96
CA GLU A 121 7.82 5.84 12.91
C GLU A 121 9.13 6.51 13.27
N ASP A 122 9.16 7.82 13.19
CA ASP A 122 10.19 8.69 13.75
C ASP A 122 9.62 9.51 14.92
N GLN A 123 10.35 10.52 15.40
CA GLN A 123 9.92 11.37 16.52
C GLN A 123 8.69 12.23 16.20
N GLU A 124 8.42 12.50 14.92
CA GLU A 124 7.38 13.44 14.52
C GLU A 124 6.16 12.72 13.94
N ARG A 125 6.36 11.57 13.26
CA ARG A 125 5.34 10.98 12.38
C ARG A 125 5.39 9.46 12.38
N LYS A 126 4.19 8.88 12.28
CA LYS A 126 3.98 7.45 12.08
C LYS A 126 3.20 7.21 10.80
N TYR A 127 3.78 6.42 9.90
CA TYR A 127 3.15 5.96 8.68
C TYR A 127 2.91 4.47 8.73
N TYR A 128 1.74 4.07 8.25
CA TYR A 128 1.36 2.67 8.08
C TYR A 128 1.37 2.34 6.61
N PHE A 129 2.02 1.23 6.26
CA PHE A 129 2.21 0.80 4.89
C PHE A 129 1.59 -0.57 4.64
N ASN A 130 0.95 -0.69 3.49
CA ASN A 130 0.42 -1.95 2.96
C ASN A 130 0.88 -2.10 1.52
N ILE A 131 1.26 -3.31 1.12
CA ILE A 131 1.65 -3.62 -0.24
C ILE A 131 0.44 -4.16 -0.99
N GLU A 132 0.07 -3.46 -2.05
CA GLU A 132 -1.01 -3.89 -2.91
C GLU A 132 -0.55 -4.98 -3.86
N SER A 133 -1.01 -6.19 -3.62
CA SER A 133 -0.78 -7.32 -4.48
C SER A 133 -2.12 -7.85 -4.99
N GLY A 134 -2.57 -7.32 -6.13
CA GLY A 134 -3.81 -7.77 -6.76
C GLY A 134 -4.93 -6.73 -6.81
N MET A 135 -6.06 -7.11 -7.41
CA MET A 135 -7.23 -6.24 -7.64
C MET A 135 -8.05 -6.05 -6.36
N PHE A 136 -7.99 -7.01 -5.48
CA PHE A 136 -8.60 -7.03 -4.15
C PHE A 136 -7.55 -7.37 -3.09
N ILE A 137 -8.01 -7.51 -1.86
CA ILE A 137 -7.23 -7.84 -0.65
C ILE A 137 -6.43 -9.15 -0.80
N PHE A 138 -6.76 -9.98 -1.78
CA PHE A 138 -6.15 -11.28 -1.99
C PHE A 138 -4.92 -11.18 -2.90
N ASN A 139 -3.77 -11.57 -2.35
CA ASN A 139 -2.56 -11.74 -3.16
C ASN A 139 -2.65 -13.05 -3.93
N THR A 140 -2.96 -12.96 -5.21
CA THR A 140 -3.05 -14.11 -6.11
C THR A 140 -1.75 -14.38 -6.87
N ASP A 141 -0.76 -13.52 -6.73
CA ASP A 141 0.49 -13.60 -7.48
C ASP A 141 1.68 -13.69 -6.51
N SER A 142 2.18 -14.92 -6.33
CA SER A 142 3.31 -15.22 -5.43
C SER A 142 4.65 -14.61 -5.88
N SER A 143 4.75 -14.13 -7.11
CA SER A 143 5.96 -13.49 -7.64
C SER A 143 6.08 -12.02 -7.21
N LYS A 144 5.00 -11.41 -6.71
CA LYS A 144 4.98 -10.00 -6.29
C LYS A 144 5.35 -9.84 -4.82
N PRO A 145 6.00 -8.71 -4.46
CA PRO A 145 6.29 -8.42 -3.07
C PRO A 145 5.01 -8.34 -2.24
N THR A 146 5.06 -8.89 -1.03
CA THR A 146 3.99 -8.85 -0.04
C THR A 146 4.30 -7.81 1.02
N THR A 147 3.31 -7.41 1.82
CA THR A 147 3.53 -6.51 2.96
C THR A 147 4.59 -7.07 3.91
N LYS A 148 4.57 -8.40 4.15
CA LYS A 148 5.56 -9.06 5.02
C LYS A 148 6.96 -9.06 4.40
N SER A 149 7.10 -9.39 3.12
CA SER A 149 8.42 -9.43 2.48
C SER A 149 9.09 -8.05 2.40
N VAL A 150 8.29 -6.98 2.22
CA VAL A 150 8.82 -5.61 2.25
C VAL A 150 9.23 -5.21 3.66
N PHE A 151 8.41 -5.52 4.66
CA PHE A 151 8.75 -5.32 6.07
C PHE A 151 10.06 -6.01 6.44
N ASP A 152 10.18 -7.32 6.13
CA ASP A 152 11.39 -8.10 6.45
C ASP A 152 12.62 -7.52 5.77
N ARG A 153 12.48 -7.04 4.54
CA ARG A 153 13.60 -6.42 3.81
C ARG A 153 14.04 -5.10 4.45
N LEU A 154 13.09 -4.25 4.88
CA LEU A 154 13.43 -2.99 5.56
C LEU A 154 14.08 -3.23 6.92
N VAL A 155 13.60 -4.23 7.68
CA VAL A 155 14.22 -4.63 8.94
C VAL A 155 15.63 -5.21 8.71
N ALA A 156 15.86 -5.95 7.62
CA ALA A 156 17.19 -6.41 7.25
C ALA A 156 18.14 -5.23 7.01
N TYR A 157 17.75 -4.21 6.25
CA TYR A 157 18.54 -2.99 6.07
C TYR A 157 18.81 -2.25 7.38
N GLN A 158 17.86 -2.24 8.31
CA GLN A 158 18.05 -1.64 9.63
C GLN A 158 19.10 -2.40 10.45
N ASN A 159 19.13 -3.74 10.35
CA ASN A 159 20.03 -4.61 11.10
C ASN A 159 21.40 -4.78 10.44
N GLU A 160 21.55 -4.47 9.16
CA GLU A 160 22.83 -4.39 8.49
C GLU A 160 23.62 -3.22 9.09
N MET A 161 24.32 -3.49 10.22
CA MET A 161 25.17 -2.49 10.86
C MET A 161 26.22 -1.98 9.85
N PRO A 162 26.47 -0.67 9.80
CA PRO A 162 27.70 -0.21 9.20
C PRO A 162 28.85 -0.85 9.99
N ILE A 163 29.76 -1.49 9.31
CA ILE A 163 31.07 -1.80 9.89
C ILE A 163 31.63 -0.44 10.30
N ALA A 164 31.44 -0.10 11.57
CA ALA A 164 32.04 1.09 12.12
C ALA A 164 33.53 0.95 11.85
N HIS A 165 34.11 1.84 11.07
CA HIS A 165 35.53 2.03 11.04
C HIS A 165 35.97 2.31 12.47
N GLN A 166 36.38 1.27 13.17
CA GLN A 166 37.24 1.41 14.34
C GLN A 166 38.59 1.88 13.79
N ILE A 167 38.76 3.19 13.85
CA ILE A 167 40.08 3.81 13.75
C ILE A 167 40.54 4.13 15.18
#